data_73e886efb3923eb71468ca11bbc8dbcc
#
_entry.id   73e886efb3923eb71468ca11bbc8dbcc
#
_cell.length_a   1.000
_cell.length_b   1.000
_cell.length_c   1.000
_cell.angle_alpha   90.00
_cell.angle_beta   90.00
_cell.angle_gamma   90.00
#
_symmetry.space_group_name_H-M   'P 1'
#
loop_
_entity.id
_entity.type
_entity.pdbx_description
1 polymer ?
#
loop_
_entity_poly.entity_id
_entity_poly.type
_entity_poly.pdbx_seq_one_letter_code
_entity_poly.pdbx_strand_id
1 'polypeptide(L)'
;MELYVLRHAIAVMRDAEGGGPDEERPLTDRGTAKLRRVVRGMKALGLSFDRILTSPYLRALQTAETVAAEMGAPKKLERTLHLAPAGDPRALMDLLRSSRGEKRNVLVVGHEPYLSDLISVLVSGDTGLAVTMKKAGLCKLTLEAPRYGRCARLEWLLAPAHLQRMR
;
A
#
# COMPACT_ATOMS: atom_id res chain seq x y z
N MET A 1 -10.28 -0.34 13.00
CA MET A 1 -9.63 -0.98 11.83
C MET A 1 -8.23 -0.41 11.68
N GLU A 2 -7.25 -1.26 11.51
CA GLU A 2 -5.87 -0.87 11.18
C GLU A 2 -5.70 -0.89 9.66
N LEU A 3 -5.41 0.25 9.07
CA LEU A 3 -5.14 0.39 7.64
C LEU A 3 -3.64 0.59 7.42
N TYR A 4 -3.03 -0.31 6.70
CA TYR A 4 -1.64 -0.22 6.28
C TYR A 4 -1.59 0.23 4.83
N VAL A 5 -0.85 1.29 4.56
CA VAL A 5 -0.71 1.88 3.23
C VAL A 5 0.72 1.66 2.75
N LEU A 6 0.89 0.89 1.68
CA LEU A 6 2.18 0.55 1.09
C LEU A 6 2.30 1.11 -0.32
N ARG A 7 3.30 1.92 -0.58
CA ARG A 7 3.63 2.31 -1.95
C ARG A 7 4.35 1.16 -2.65
N HIS A 8 4.02 0.91 -3.93
CA HIS A 8 4.72 -0.09 -4.73
C HIS A 8 6.26 0.07 -4.65
N ALA A 9 6.99 -1.03 -4.81
CA ALA A 9 8.46 -1.07 -4.77
C ALA A 9 9.08 -0.45 -6.03
N ILE A 10 10.40 -0.52 -6.16
CA ILE A 10 11.12 0.08 -7.30
C ILE A 10 10.79 -0.69 -8.57
N ALA A 11 10.20 0.00 -9.54
CA ALA A 11 9.83 -0.50 -10.85
C ALA A 11 10.75 0.05 -11.94
N VAL A 12 10.73 -0.57 -13.10
CA VAL A 12 11.38 -0.10 -14.33
C VAL A 12 10.92 1.34 -14.61
N MET A 13 11.82 2.18 -15.11
CA MET A 13 11.51 3.58 -15.45
C MET A 13 10.52 3.66 -16.61
N ARG A 14 9.70 4.72 -16.64
CA ARG A 14 8.71 4.93 -17.71
C ARG A 14 9.35 5.05 -19.10
N ASP A 15 10.49 5.72 -19.16
CA ASP A 15 11.18 6.05 -20.41
C ASP A 15 12.32 5.07 -20.74
N ALA A 16 12.35 3.89 -20.11
CA ALA A 16 13.33 2.86 -20.42
C ALA A 16 13.04 2.27 -21.82
N GLU A 17 14.08 2.01 -22.60
CA GLU A 17 13.96 1.29 -23.89
C GLU A 17 13.22 -0.03 -23.69
N GLY A 18 12.15 -0.26 -24.46
CA GLY A 18 11.26 -1.42 -24.32
C GLY A 18 10.24 -1.29 -23.21
N GLY A 19 10.08 -0.11 -22.58
CA GLY A 19 9.03 0.18 -21.62
C GLY A 19 7.67 0.19 -22.32
N GLY A 20 6.83 -0.81 -22.03
CA GLY A 20 5.43 -0.88 -22.45
C GLY A 20 4.56 0.17 -21.73
N PRO A 21 3.22 0.01 -21.82
CA PRO A 21 2.28 0.85 -21.13
C PRO A 21 2.60 0.99 -19.63
N ASP A 22 2.27 2.13 -19.01
CA ASP A 22 2.61 2.41 -17.61
C ASP A 22 2.05 1.34 -16.64
N GLU A 23 0.90 0.77 -16.97
CA GLU A 23 0.26 -0.31 -16.20
C GLU A 23 1.07 -1.61 -16.21
N GLU A 24 1.87 -1.88 -17.25
CA GLU A 24 2.64 -3.11 -17.43
C GLU A 24 4.08 -3.04 -16.93
N ARG A 25 4.52 -1.89 -16.40
CA ARG A 25 5.89 -1.74 -15.87
C ARG A 25 6.15 -2.64 -14.66
N PRO A 26 7.08 -3.61 -14.76
CA PRO A 26 7.37 -4.53 -13.67
C PRO A 26 8.28 -3.91 -12.60
N LEU A 27 8.41 -4.59 -11.47
CA LEU A 27 9.48 -4.33 -10.52
C LEU A 27 10.84 -4.66 -11.13
N THR A 28 11.86 -3.91 -10.73
CA THR A 28 13.26 -4.30 -11.02
C THR A 28 13.70 -5.41 -10.05
N ASP A 29 14.72 -6.20 -10.41
CA ASP A 29 15.32 -7.21 -9.53
C ASP A 29 15.79 -6.58 -8.21
N ARG A 30 16.43 -5.41 -8.29
CA ARG A 30 16.82 -4.61 -7.13
C ARG A 30 15.61 -4.20 -6.29
N GLY A 31 14.51 -3.82 -6.94
CA GLY A 31 13.25 -3.47 -6.28
C GLY A 31 12.69 -4.64 -5.50
N THR A 32 12.63 -5.82 -6.13
CA THR A 32 12.16 -7.06 -5.53
C THR A 32 13.04 -7.49 -4.35
N ALA A 33 14.36 -7.46 -4.50
CA ALA A 33 15.29 -7.80 -3.43
C ALA A 33 15.18 -6.86 -2.21
N LYS A 34 14.99 -5.54 -2.46
CA LYS A 34 14.75 -4.57 -1.39
C LYS A 34 13.39 -4.78 -0.72
N LEU A 35 12.36 -5.08 -1.49
CA LEU A 35 11.01 -5.35 -0.98
C LEU A 35 11.01 -6.54 -0.03
N ARG A 36 11.65 -7.65 -0.38
CA ARG A 36 11.77 -8.82 0.52
C ARG A 36 12.40 -8.46 1.87
N ARG A 37 13.38 -7.53 1.89
CA ARG A 37 13.95 -7.02 3.16
C ARG A 37 12.94 -6.18 3.94
N VAL A 38 12.13 -5.37 3.25
CA VAL A 38 11.04 -4.61 3.87
C VAL A 38 10.02 -5.58 4.51
N VAL A 39 9.64 -6.65 3.80
CA VAL A 39 8.70 -7.66 4.33
C VAL A 39 9.27 -8.36 5.57
N ARG A 40 10.58 -8.64 5.63
CA ARG A 40 11.20 -9.16 6.86
C ARG A 40 11.02 -8.18 8.03
N GLY A 41 11.19 -6.87 7.78
CA GLY A 41 10.91 -5.84 8.79
C GLY A 41 9.44 -5.81 9.21
N MET A 42 8.50 -6.01 8.29
CA MET A 42 7.08 -6.15 8.64
C MET A 42 6.84 -7.35 9.56
N LYS A 43 7.49 -8.50 9.30
CA LYS A 43 7.42 -9.68 10.18
C LYS A 43 8.02 -9.40 11.56
N ALA A 44 9.16 -8.72 11.62
CA ALA A 44 9.79 -8.34 12.89
C ALA A 44 8.91 -7.40 13.73
N LEU A 45 8.08 -6.57 13.08
CA LEU A 45 7.06 -5.76 13.73
C LEU A 45 5.81 -6.55 14.14
N GLY A 46 5.76 -7.85 13.89
CA GLY A 46 4.59 -8.69 14.20
C GLY A 46 3.36 -8.38 13.34
N LEU A 47 3.54 -7.76 12.17
CA LEU A 47 2.39 -7.43 11.32
C LEU A 47 1.77 -8.67 10.72
N SER A 48 0.45 -8.66 10.62
CA SER A 48 -0.35 -9.65 9.89
C SER A 48 -1.51 -8.94 9.22
N PHE A 49 -1.97 -9.45 8.09
CA PHE A 49 -3.04 -8.84 7.32
C PHE A 49 -4.21 -9.81 7.14
N ASP A 50 -5.42 -9.32 7.35
CA ASP A 50 -6.66 -10.07 7.10
C ASP A 50 -7.11 -9.93 5.64
N ARG A 51 -6.71 -8.83 5.00
CA ARG A 51 -7.00 -8.52 3.60
C ARG A 51 -5.87 -7.70 3.00
N ILE A 52 -5.52 -7.98 1.74
CA ILE A 52 -4.52 -7.23 0.97
C ILE A 52 -5.20 -6.75 -0.31
N LEU A 53 -5.40 -5.45 -0.45
CA LEU A 53 -5.94 -4.82 -1.65
C LEU A 53 -4.81 -4.20 -2.47
N THR A 54 -4.82 -4.38 -3.78
CA THR A 54 -3.79 -3.81 -4.65
C THR A 54 -4.36 -3.20 -5.92
N SER A 55 -3.70 -2.16 -6.40
CA SER A 55 -3.86 -1.70 -7.77
C SER A 55 -3.59 -2.84 -8.76
N PRO A 56 -4.30 -2.91 -9.89
CA PRO A 56 -4.01 -3.89 -10.95
C PRO A 56 -2.73 -3.61 -11.71
N TYR A 57 -2.11 -2.42 -11.58
CA TYR A 57 -0.85 -2.08 -12.25
C TYR A 57 0.27 -3.00 -11.79
N LEU A 58 1.02 -3.56 -12.75
CA LEU A 58 1.94 -4.68 -12.53
C LEU A 58 2.91 -4.46 -11.35
N ARG A 59 3.51 -3.27 -11.24
CA ARG A 59 4.43 -2.93 -10.12
C ARG A 59 3.78 -3.00 -8.73
N ALA A 60 2.52 -2.61 -8.62
CA ALA A 60 1.78 -2.68 -7.36
C ALA A 60 1.33 -4.13 -7.08
N LEU A 61 0.85 -4.82 -8.11
CA LEU A 61 0.47 -6.23 -8.05
C LEU A 61 1.64 -7.09 -7.59
N GLN A 62 2.80 -7.01 -8.25
CA GLN A 62 4.01 -7.74 -7.87
C GLN A 62 4.50 -7.40 -6.46
N THR A 63 4.33 -6.14 -6.03
CA THR A 63 4.61 -5.74 -4.64
C THR A 63 3.69 -6.47 -3.68
N ALA A 64 2.39 -6.47 -3.93
CA ALA A 64 1.38 -7.11 -3.09
C ALA A 64 1.53 -8.65 -3.08
N GLU A 65 1.81 -9.26 -4.24
CA GLU A 65 2.07 -10.70 -4.36
C GLU A 65 3.29 -11.12 -3.53
N THR A 66 4.38 -10.34 -3.60
CA THR A 66 5.57 -10.58 -2.78
C THR A 66 5.25 -10.51 -1.28
N VAL A 67 4.51 -9.48 -0.86
CA VAL A 67 4.08 -9.35 0.54
C VAL A 67 3.19 -10.52 0.93
N ALA A 68 2.16 -10.84 0.13
CA ALA A 68 1.21 -11.91 0.42
C ALA A 68 1.90 -13.27 0.54
N ALA A 69 2.81 -13.60 -0.37
CA ALA A 69 3.58 -14.85 -0.35
C ALA A 69 4.49 -14.95 0.89
N GLU A 70 5.30 -13.92 1.12
CA GLU A 70 6.24 -13.88 2.25
C GLU A 70 5.53 -13.85 3.62
N MET A 71 4.34 -13.24 3.70
CA MET A 71 3.51 -13.20 4.93
C MET A 71 2.61 -14.45 5.10
N GLY A 72 2.66 -15.41 4.18
CA GLY A 72 1.82 -16.61 4.23
C GLY A 72 0.32 -16.34 4.02
N ALA A 73 -0.03 -15.29 3.30
CA ALA A 73 -1.40 -14.84 3.09
C ALA A 73 -1.82 -14.71 1.61
N PRO A 74 -1.45 -15.63 0.68
CA PRO A 74 -1.72 -15.45 -0.75
C PRO A 74 -3.22 -15.42 -1.09
N LYS A 75 -4.05 -16.11 -0.33
CA LYS A 75 -5.51 -16.13 -0.53
C LYS A 75 -6.23 -14.85 -0.07
N LYS A 76 -5.52 -13.92 0.57
CA LYS A 76 -6.07 -12.64 1.07
C LYS A 76 -5.85 -11.49 0.10
N LEU A 77 -5.21 -11.73 -1.05
CA LEU A 77 -4.89 -10.75 -2.07
C LEU A 77 -6.07 -10.55 -3.04
N GLU A 78 -6.47 -9.30 -3.18
CA GLU A 78 -7.56 -8.86 -4.07
C GLU A 78 -7.10 -7.64 -4.88
N ARG A 79 -7.47 -7.59 -6.18
CA ARG A 79 -7.20 -6.44 -7.05
C ARG A 79 -8.38 -5.47 -7.04
N THR A 80 -8.10 -4.18 -7.07
CA THR A 80 -9.14 -3.15 -7.22
C THR A 80 -8.64 -1.97 -8.03
N LEU A 81 -9.48 -1.48 -8.95
CA LEU A 81 -9.21 -0.27 -9.72
C LEU A 81 -9.18 0.99 -8.83
N HIS A 82 -9.81 0.95 -7.65
CA HIS A 82 -9.81 2.07 -6.71
C HIS A 82 -8.42 2.42 -6.15
N LEU A 83 -7.41 1.56 -6.33
CA LEU A 83 -6.01 1.81 -5.97
C LEU A 83 -5.12 2.11 -7.17
N ALA A 84 -5.67 2.17 -8.40
CA ALA A 84 -4.94 2.64 -9.58
C ALA A 84 -4.56 4.12 -9.43
N PRO A 85 -3.61 4.66 -10.24
CA PRO A 85 -3.21 6.07 -10.15
C PRO A 85 -4.37 7.07 -10.29
N ALA A 86 -5.39 6.73 -11.09
CA ALA A 86 -6.63 7.50 -11.24
C ALA A 86 -7.81 6.85 -10.50
N GLY A 87 -7.55 6.07 -9.45
CA GLY A 87 -8.58 5.38 -8.68
C GLY A 87 -9.48 6.34 -7.89
N ASP A 88 -10.64 5.83 -7.47
CA ASP A 88 -11.58 6.57 -6.65
C ASP A 88 -11.37 6.25 -5.16
N PRO A 89 -10.88 7.22 -4.34
CA PRO A 89 -10.67 7.00 -2.92
C PRO A 89 -11.98 6.88 -2.12
N ARG A 90 -13.10 7.43 -2.61
CA ARG A 90 -14.42 7.28 -1.98
C ARG A 90 -14.91 5.84 -2.13
N ALA A 91 -14.83 5.29 -3.33
CA ALA A 91 -15.19 3.90 -3.59
C ALA A 91 -14.24 2.92 -2.85
N LEU A 92 -12.95 3.26 -2.67
CA LEU A 92 -12.06 2.49 -1.82
C LEU A 92 -12.56 2.45 -0.35
N MET A 93 -12.99 3.60 0.20
CA MET A 93 -13.52 3.65 1.57
C MET A 93 -14.82 2.86 1.70
N ASP A 94 -15.69 2.91 0.71
CA ASP A 94 -16.92 2.10 0.66
C ASP A 94 -16.61 0.60 0.60
N LEU A 95 -15.62 0.21 -0.19
CA LEU A 95 -15.13 -1.17 -0.26
C LEU A 95 -14.57 -1.65 1.09
N LEU A 96 -13.85 -0.81 1.82
CA LEU A 96 -13.34 -1.12 3.15
C LEU A 96 -14.46 -1.25 4.18
N ARG A 97 -15.49 -0.39 4.10
CA ARG A 97 -16.65 -0.40 4.99
C ARG A 97 -17.55 -1.61 4.75
N SER A 98 -17.73 -2.02 3.51
CA SER A 98 -18.60 -3.15 3.13
C SER A 98 -18.00 -4.51 3.47
N SER A 99 -16.74 -4.57 3.90
CA SER A 99 -16.09 -5.80 4.30
C SER A 99 -16.78 -6.38 5.54
N ARG A 100 -17.65 -7.38 5.33
CA ARG A 100 -18.33 -8.10 6.41
C ARG A 100 -17.32 -8.92 7.22
N GLY A 101 -17.37 -8.80 8.55
CA GLY A 101 -16.52 -9.52 9.48
C GLY A 101 -15.44 -8.65 10.12
N GLU A 102 -14.77 -9.20 11.13
CA GLU A 102 -13.72 -8.51 11.89
C GLU A 102 -12.38 -8.43 11.11
N LYS A 103 -12.40 -7.92 9.87
CA LYS A 103 -11.15 -7.63 9.16
C LYS A 103 -10.53 -6.39 9.77
N ARG A 104 -9.64 -6.61 10.73
CA ARG A 104 -9.05 -5.53 11.53
C ARG A 104 -7.82 -4.95 10.87
N ASN A 105 -7.02 -5.79 10.18
CA ASN A 105 -5.75 -5.41 9.57
C ASN A 105 -5.85 -5.48 8.05
N VAL A 106 -5.96 -4.35 7.38
CA VAL A 106 -6.04 -4.27 5.91
C VAL A 106 -4.80 -3.59 5.36
N LEU A 107 -4.14 -4.24 4.40
CA LEU A 107 -3.06 -3.65 3.61
C LEU A 107 -3.61 -3.15 2.28
N VAL A 108 -3.31 -1.91 1.91
CA VAL A 108 -3.56 -1.36 0.58
C VAL A 108 -2.23 -1.05 -0.11
N VAL A 109 -2.09 -1.45 -1.38
CA VAL A 109 -0.88 -1.26 -2.19
C VAL A 109 -1.21 -0.44 -3.42
N GLY A 110 -0.54 0.72 -3.57
CA GLY A 110 -0.86 1.67 -4.64
C GLY A 110 0.31 2.57 -5.03
N HIS A 111 -0.02 3.75 -5.49
CA HIS A 111 0.86 4.68 -6.19
C HIS A 111 0.86 6.07 -5.55
N GLU A 112 1.86 6.87 -5.86
CA GLU A 112 1.88 8.31 -5.64
C GLU A 112 1.39 9.06 -6.89
N PRO A 113 0.72 10.21 -6.70
CA PRO A 113 0.45 10.91 -5.41
C PRO A 113 -0.79 10.38 -4.65
N TYR A 114 -1.56 9.49 -5.24
CA TYR A 114 -2.82 8.96 -4.70
C TYR A 114 -2.72 8.56 -3.21
N LEU A 115 -1.64 7.84 -2.80
CA LEU A 115 -1.54 7.35 -1.42
C LEU A 115 -1.25 8.46 -0.41
N SER A 116 -0.41 9.45 -0.76
CA SER A 116 -0.18 10.61 0.11
C SER A 116 -1.43 11.47 0.26
N ASP A 117 -2.18 11.68 -0.84
CA ASP A 117 -3.45 12.40 -0.81
C ASP A 117 -4.49 11.64 0.03
N LEU A 118 -4.57 10.31 -0.11
CA LEU A 118 -5.45 9.47 0.70
C LEU A 118 -5.12 9.59 2.19
N ILE A 119 -3.85 9.47 2.58
CA ILE A 119 -3.41 9.63 3.98
C ILE A 119 -3.78 11.03 4.49
N SER A 120 -3.51 12.07 3.70
CA SER A 120 -3.86 13.45 4.04
C SER A 120 -5.35 13.59 4.34
N VAL A 121 -6.22 13.17 3.40
CA VAL A 121 -7.67 13.26 3.56
C VAL A 121 -8.17 12.49 4.78
N LEU A 122 -7.65 11.28 5.02
CA LEU A 122 -8.10 10.47 6.15
C LEU A 122 -7.66 11.04 7.51
N VAL A 123 -6.53 11.75 7.57
CA VAL A 123 -5.98 12.30 8.82
C VAL A 123 -6.45 13.73 9.06
N SER A 124 -6.37 14.62 8.05
CA SER A 124 -6.68 16.06 8.18
C SER A 124 -8.07 16.44 7.67
N GLY A 125 -8.63 15.69 6.72
CA GLY A 125 -9.91 15.96 6.09
C GLY A 125 -9.79 16.52 4.66
N ASP A 126 -8.60 16.93 4.25
CA ASP A 126 -8.27 17.50 2.95
C ASP A 126 -6.89 17.01 2.45
N THR A 127 -6.43 17.49 1.29
CA THR A 127 -5.13 17.12 0.70
C THR A 127 -3.99 18.08 1.10
N GLY A 128 -4.18 18.91 2.11
CA GLY A 128 -3.20 19.92 2.52
C GLY A 128 -2.03 19.39 3.36
N LEU A 129 -2.14 18.18 3.92
CA LEU A 129 -1.07 17.57 4.70
C LEU A 129 0.02 17.03 3.78
N ALA A 130 1.22 17.62 3.84
CA ALA A 130 2.37 17.15 3.06
C ALA A 130 2.90 15.81 3.61
N VAL A 131 2.65 14.72 2.88
CA VAL A 131 3.12 13.37 3.21
C VAL A 131 4.06 12.86 2.13
N THR A 132 5.19 12.29 2.51
CA THR A 132 6.14 11.69 1.57
C THR A 132 6.19 10.18 1.73
N MET A 133 5.58 9.45 0.80
CA MET A 133 5.65 7.99 0.72
C MET A 133 6.77 7.55 -0.21
N LYS A 134 7.89 7.03 0.31
CA LYS A 134 8.97 6.44 -0.50
C LYS A 134 8.53 5.10 -1.10
N LYS A 135 9.09 4.70 -2.26
CA LYS A 135 8.84 3.36 -2.87
C LYS A 135 9.12 2.26 -1.83
N ALA A 136 8.16 1.37 -1.60
CA ALA A 136 8.12 0.39 -0.51
C ALA A 136 8.12 1.01 0.91
N GLY A 137 7.72 2.28 1.06
CA GLY A 137 7.40 2.89 2.36
C GLY A 137 6.04 2.41 2.84
N LEU A 138 5.90 2.25 4.15
CA LEU A 138 4.71 1.74 4.81
C LEU A 138 4.20 2.75 5.85
N CYS A 139 2.91 3.05 5.77
CA CYS A 139 2.21 3.88 6.73
C CYS A 139 1.17 3.04 7.48
N LYS A 140 0.98 3.28 8.76
CA LYS A 140 -0.10 2.69 9.57
C LYS A 140 -1.05 3.80 10.01
N LEU A 141 -2.33 3.56 9.77
CA LEU A 141 -3.43 4.39 10.22
C LEU A 141 -4.38 3.55 11.08
N THR A 142 -4.91 4.13 12.13
CA THR A 142 -6.05 3.57 12.88
C THR A 142 -7.32 4.32 12.48
N LEU A 143 -8.31 3.60 11.94
CA LEU A 143 -9.60 4.14 11.51
C LEU A 143 -10.69 3.74 12.51
N GLU A 144 -11.51 4.70 12.94
CA GLU A 144 -12.72 4.42 13.73
C GLU A 144 -13.80 3.80 12.85
N ALA A 145 -14.12 4.45 11.73
CA ALA A 145 -15.01 3.93 10.69
C ALA A 145 -14.53 4.39 9.31
N PRO A 146 -14.35 3.48 8.33
CA PRO A 146 -13.92 3.87 6.99
C PRO A 146 -14.92 4.82 6.33
N ARG A 147 -14.46 6.04 6.01
CA ARG A 147 -15.18 7.04 5.21
C ARG A 147 -14.19 7.97 4.54
N TYR A 148 -14.57 8.57 3.43
CA TYR A 148 -13.76 9.61 2.81
C TYR A 148 -13.89 10.93 3.59
N GLY A 149 -12.77 11.39 4.15
CA GLY A 149 -12.70 12.55 5.05
C GLY A 149 -11.98 12.18 6.33
N ARG A 150 -11.87 13.11 7.26
CA ARG A 150 -11.17 12.89 8.53
C ARG A 150 -11.83 11.76 9.34
N CYS A 151 -11.14 10.63 9.42
CA CYS A 151 -11.61 9.43 10.13
C CYS A 151 -10.47 8.56 10.67
N ALA A 152 -9.22 8.99 10.51
CA ALA A 152 -8.05 8.21 10.90
C ALA A 152 -7.08 8.98 11.79
N ARG A 153 -6.29 8.22 12.55
CA ARG A 153 -5.05 8.66 13.19
C ARG A 153 -3.86 8.07 12.48
N LEU A 154 -2.85 8.90 12.21
CA LEU A 154 -1.54 8.43 11.75
C LEU A 154 -0.76 7.88 12.94
N GLU A 155 -0.51 6.58 12.95
CA GLU A 155 0.28 5.93 14.00
C GLU A 155 1.78 6.05 13.71
N TRP A 156 2.17 5.74 12.48
CA TRP A 156 3.54 5.89 12.01
C TRP A 156 3.65 5.82 10.47
N LEU A 157 4.75 6.36 9.96
CA LEU A 157 5.16 6.28 8.56
C LEU A 157 6.64 5.87 8.51
N LEU A 158 6.93 4.70 8.00
CA LEU A 158 8.27 4.14 7.94
C LEU A 158 8.80 4.13 6.51
N ALA A 159 9.95 4.75 6.32
CA ALA A 159 10.70 4.60 5.08
C ALA A 159 11.26 3.17 4.97
N PRO A 160 11.48 2.64 3.74
CA PRO A 160 12.00 1.28 3.56
C PRO A 160 13.34 1.04 4.25
N ALA A 161 14.16 2.07 4.40
CA ALA A 161 15.45 1.97 5.11
C ALA A 161 15.29 1.60 6.60
N HIS A 162 14.20 2.03 7.24
CA HIS A 162 13.89 1.67 8.64
C HIS A 162 13.47 0.21 8.72
N LEU A 163 12.50 -0.20 7.88
CA LEU A 163 11.99 -1.58 7.84
C LEU A 163 13.09 -2.60 7.51
N GLN A 164 14.02 -2.27 6.60
CA GLN A 164 15.10 -3.16 6.21
C GLN A 164 16.13 -3.42 7.33
N ARG A 165 16.15 -2.61 8.39
CA ARG A 165 17.04 -2.74 9.55
C ARG A 165 16.41 -3.47 10.73
N MET A 166 15.09 -3.68 10.70
CA MET A 166 14.38 -4.46 11.73
C MET A 166 14.70 -5.95 11.55
N ARG A 167 14.94 -6.65 12.65
CA ARG A 167 15.33 -8.07 12.71
C ARG A 167 14.46 -8.82 13.71
#